data_257d844c6b772f9038cc9d94eddbb25f
#
_entry.id   257d844c6b772f9038cc9d94eddbb25f
#
_cell.length_a   1.000
_cell.length_b   1.000
_cell.length_c   1.000
_cell.angle_alpha   90.00
_cell.angle_beta   90.00
_cell.angle_gamma   90.00
#
_symmetry.space_group_name_H-M   'P 1'
#
loop_
_entity.id
_entity.type
_entity.pdbx_description
1 polymer ?
#
loop_
_entity_poly.entity_id
_entity_poly.type
_entity_poly.pdbx_seq_one_letter_code
_entity_poly.pdbx_strand_id
1 'polypeptide(L)'
;GAGPGDPDLISIRGRQMLEKADLILYAGSLVPKELTLCAKAGATVRSSADMNLEEQFALMKEFYDKGLFVVRLHTGDPCIYGAIQEQMNYFDQYGMDYHITPGISSFQAAAAALYSQFTIPEKVQTIILTRGEGRTPEKEQLHKLAQSQSTMCIFLSAGVVEKVQEELSRHYAPTTPVAACYKLTWKDERIYRGQLKDLAKIVKENH
;
A
#
# COMPACT_ATOMS: atom_id res chain seq x y z
N GLY A 1 -7.56 -1.58 -6.82
CA GLY A 1 -6.47 -2.12 -6.00
C GLY A 1 -6.03 -3.49 -6.47
N ALA A 2 -4.70 -3.69 -6.48
CA ALA A 2 -4.10 -4.96 -6.91
C ALA A 2 -4.06 -6.01 -5.78
N GLY A 3 -4.39 -5.62 -4.55
CA GLY A 3 -4.15 -6.44 -3.38
C GLY A 3 -2.69 -6.41 -2.91
N PRO A 4 -2.34 -7.19 -1.87
CA PRO A 4 -1.07 -7.10 -1.18
C PRO A 4 0.10 -7.80 -1.90
N GLY A 5 -0.19 -8.73 -2.82
CA GLY A 5 0.86 -9.49 -3.53
C GLY A 5 0.32 -10.71 -4.26
N ASP A 6 -0.36 -11.61 -3.56
CA ASP A 6 -0.98 -12.79 -4.18
C ASP A 6 -2.03 -12.36 -5.21
N PRO A 7 -1.93 -12.78 -6.48
CA PRO A 7 -2.90 -12.46 -7.51
C PRO A 7 -4.34 -12.87 -7.19
N ASP A 8 -4.54 -13.90 -6.38
CA ASP A 8 -5.87 -14.37 -5.98
C ASP A 8 -6.55 -13.42 -4.95
N LEU A 9 -5.80 -12.49 -4.39
CA LEU A 9 -6.32 -11.48 -3.46
C LEU A 9 -6.79 -10.19 -4.14
N ILE A 10 -6.82 -10.14 -5.45
CA ILE A 10 -7.52 -9.08 -6.18
C ILE A 10 -9.04 -9.29 -6.07
N SER A 11 -9.80 -8.19 -6.04
CA SER A 11 -11.25 -8.32 -6.11
C SER A 11 -11.70 -8.87 -7.48
N ILE A 12 -12.81 -9.60 -7.51
CA ILE A 12 -13.41 -10.08 -8.76
C ILE A 12 -13.63 -8.90 -9.73
N ARG A 13 -14.14 -7.76 -9.24
CA ARG A 13 -14.33 -6.56 -10.06
C ARG A 13 -13.01 -6.05 -10.63
N GLY A 14 -11.94 -5.99 -9.81
CA GLY A 14 -10.61 -5.58 -10.26
C GLY A 14 -10.10 -6.48 -11.40
N ARG A 15 -10.24 -7.79 -11.25
CA ARG A 15 -9.87 -8.77 -12.26
C ARG A 15 -10.64 -8.57 -13.57
N GLN A 16 -11.95 -8.44 -13.50
CA GLN A 16 -12.81 -8.20 -14.68
C GLN A 16 -12.46 -6.90 -15.42
N MET A 17 -12.03 -5.86 -14.69
CA MET A 17 -11.57 -4.61 -15.30
C MET A 17 -10.25 -4.77 -16.01
N LEU A 18 -9.30 -5.51 -15.46
CA LEU A 18 -8.04 -5.82 -16.12
C LEU A 18 -8.27 -6.57 -17.43
N GLU A 19 -9.20 -7.53 -17.45
CA GLU A 19 -9.55 -8.31 -18.62
C GLU A 19 -10.18 -7.48 -19.76
N LYS A 20 -10.84 -6.36 -19.43
CA LYS A 20 -11.47 -5.45 -20.39
C LYS A 20 -10.59 -4.29 -20.83
N ALA A 21 -9.52 -4.01 -20.08
CA ALA A 21 -8.70 -2.83 -20.30
C ALA A 21 -8.01 -2.79 -21.67
N ASP A 22 -7.97 -1.60 -22.26
CA ASP A 22 -7.16 -1.28 -23.44
C ASP A 22 -5.77 -0.79 -23.01
N LEU A 23 -5.68 -0.12 -21.86
CA LEU A 23 -4.44 0.24 -21.18
C LEU A 23 -4.47 -0.26 -19.74
N ILE A 24 -3.44 -0.99 -19.33
CA ILE A 24 -3.13 -1.29 -17.93
C ILE A 24 -1.84 -0.58 -17.60
N LEU A 25 -1.93 0.50 -16.82
CA LEU A 25 -0.78 1.22 -16.29
C LEU A 25 -0.60 0.84 -14.82
N TYR A 26 0.43 0.05 -14.49
CA TYR A 26 0.64 -0.48 -13.12
C TYR A 26 1.78 0.20 -12.37
N ALA A 27 1.67 0.29 -11.05
CA ALA A 27 2.54 1.05 -10.16
C ALA A 27 3.82 0.28 -9.77
N GLY A 28 4.64 -0.06 -10.77
CA GLY A 28 6.01 -0.58 -10.54
C GLY A 28 6.08 -1.99 -9.94
N SER A 29 7.16 -2.25 -9.21
CA SER A 29 7.57 -3.60 -8.78
C SER A 29 6.72 -4.24 -7.67
N LEU A 30 5.88 -3.46 -7.00
CA LEU A 30 4.99 -3.96 -5.94
C LEU A 30 3.63 -4.45 -6.46
N VAL A 31 3.43 -4.42 -7.77
CA VAL A 31 2.27 -5.04 -8.43
C VAL A 31 2.73 -6.34 -9.10
N PRO A 32 2.15 -7.50 -8.76
CA PRO A 32 2.51 -8.75 -9.38
C PRO A 32 2.25 -8.73 -10.89
N LYS A 33 3.25 -9.07 -11.67
CA LYS A 33 3.11 -9.12 -13.15
C LYS A 33 2.06 -10.14 -13.59
N GLU A 34 1.85 -11.18 -12.81
CA GLU A 34 0.82 -12.20 -13.04
C GLU A 34 -0.57 -11.61 -13.20
N LEU A 35 -0.87 -10.51 -12.49
CA LEU A 35 -2.15 -9.79 -12.64
C LEU A 35 -2.34 -9.19 -14.04
N THR A 36 -1.27 -8.90 -14.75
CA THR A 36 -1.34 -8.33 -16.10
C THR A 36 -1.50 -9.38 -17.19
N LEU A 37 -1.29 -10.67 -16.87
CA LEU A 37 -1.39 -11.76 -17.83
C LEU A 37 -2.84 -12.01 -18.30
N CYS A 38 -3.83 -11.51 -17.58
CA CYS A 38 -5.23 -11.59 -18.00
C CYS A 38 -5.65 -10.50 -18.99
N ALA A 39 -4.73 -9.61 -19.38
CA ALA A 39 -5.03 -8.56 -20.35
C ALA A 39 -5.52 -9.15 -21.67
N LYS A 40 -6.53 -8.52 -22.27
CA LYS A 40 -7.02 -8.93 -23.59
C LYS A 40 -5.96 -8.76 -24.68
N ALA A 41 -6.10 -9.47 -25.78
CA ALA A 41 -5.25 -9.30 -26.96
C ALA A 41 -5.28 -7.84 -27.44
N GLY A 42 -4.12 -7.27 -27.73
CA GLY A 42 -3.99 -5.88 -28.18
C GLY A 42 -4.01 -4.83 -27.07
N ALA A 43 -4.21 -5.20 -25.81
CA ALA A 43 -4.08 -4.26 -24.70
C ALA A 43 -2.63 -3.80 -24.52
N THR A 44 -2.47 -2.52 -24.21
CA THR A 44 -1.17 -1.96 -23.78
C THR A 44 -0.99 -2.19 -22.30
N VAL A 45 0.10 -2.84 -21.89
CA VAL A 45 0.47 -3.08 -20.50
C VAL A 45 1.80 -2.39 -20.20
N ARG A 46 1.81 -1.42 -19.27
CA ARG A 46 3.00 -0.63 -18.98
C ARG A 46 3.20 -0.38 -17.49
N SER A 47 4.46 -0.46 -17.05
CA SER A 47 4.89 0.01 -15.73
C SER A 47 5.01 1.53 -15.73
N SER A 48 4.64 2.17 -14.62
CA SER A 48 4.87 3.59 -14.40
C SER A 48 6.11 3.89 -13.55
N ALA A 49 6.95 2.90 -13.30
CA ALA A 49 8.12 3.06 -12.42
C ALA A 49 9.15 4.08 -12.92
N ASP A 50 9.21 4.27 -14.23
CA ASP A 50 10.11 5.19 -14.95
C ASP A 50 9.41 6.47 -15.41
N MET A 51 8.15 6.70 -15.00
CA MET A 51 7.33 7.82 -15.44
C MET A 51 7.08 8.81 -14.31
N ASN A 52 7.18 10.10 -14.59
CA ASN A 52 6.67 11.14 -13.70
C ASN A 52 5.13 11.22 -13.78
N LEU A 53 4.52 12.08 -12.95
CA LEU A 53 3.07 12.17 -12.86
C LEU A 53 2.44 12.69 -14.15
N GLU A 54 3.04 13.67 -14.78
CA GLU A 54 2.59 14.28 -16.04
C GLU A 54 2.60 13.26 -17.19
N GLU A 55 3.65 12.45 -17.28
CA GLU A 55 3.77 11.40 -18.28
C GLU A 55 2.72 10.30 -18.09
N GLN A 56 2.48 9.91 -16.83
CA GLN A 56 1.42 8.95 -16.48
C GLN A 56 0.04 9.48 -16.90
N PHE A 57 -0.23 10.73 -16.56
CA PHE A 57 -1.49 11.37 -16.91
C PHE A 57 -1.66 11.51 -18.43
N ALA A 58 -0.64 11.97 -19.14
CA ALA A 58 -0.66 12.14 -20.60
C ALA A 58 -0.98 10.81 -21.29
N LEU A 59 -0.35 9.70 -20.85
CA LEU A 59 -0.63 8.38 -21.39
C LEU A 59 -2.07 7.93 -21.13
N MET A 60 -2.57 8.08 -19.91
CA MET A 60 -3.95 7.72 -19.58
C MET A 60 -4.95 8.56 -20.35
N LYS A 61 -4.69 9.87 -20.47
CA LYS A 61 -5.54 10.79 -21.23
C LYS A 61 -5.58 10.46 -22.72
N GLU A 62 -4.45 10.11 -23.32
CA GLU A 62 -4.40 9.69 -24.73
C GLU A 62 -5.35 8.53 -25.05
N PHE A 63 -5.38 7.52 -24.18
CA PHE A 63 -6.29 6.39 -24.32
C PHE A 63 -7.75 6.78 -24.03
N TYR A 64 -7.97 7.57 -23.00
CA TYR A 64 -9.30 8.06 -22.62
C TYR A 64 -9.96 8.88 -23.75
N ASP A 65 -9.23 9.82 -24.35
CA ASP A 65 -9.73 10.67 -25.44
C ASP A 65 -10.11 9.86 -26.70
N LYS A 66 -9.56 8.66 -26.85
CA LYS A 66 -9.93 7.70 -27.92
C LYS A 66 -11.13 6.83 -27.53
N GLY A 67 -11.74 7.04 -26.37
CA GLY A 67 -12.85 6.23 -25.87
C GLY A 67 -12.43 4.83 -25.42
N LEU A 68 -11.15 4.62 -25.13
CA LEU A 68 -10.59 3.34 -24.70
C LEU A 68 -10.63 3.20 -23.19
N PHE A 69 -10.72 1.95 -22.70
CA PHE A 69 -10.83 1.67 -21.29
C PHE A 69 -9.46 1.59 -20.62
N VAL A 70 -9.22 2.48 -19.66
CA VAL A 70 -7.95 2.62 -18.93
C VAL A 70 -8.08 2.06 -17.53
N VAL A 71 -7.13 1.22 -17.13
CA VAL A 71 -6.97 0.76 -15.74
C VAL A 71 -5.64 1.24 -15.19
N ARG A 72 -5.69 2.07 -14.15
CA ARG A 72 -4.53 2.41 -13.32
C ARG A 72 -4.48 1.43 -12.15
N LEU A 73 -3.49 0.54 -12.15
CA LEU A 73 -3.37 -0.53 -11.16
C LEU A 73 -2.36 -0.15 -10.08
N HIS A 74 -2.85 0.00 -8.85
CA HIS A 74 -2.06 0.30 -7.66
C HIS A 74 -1.92 -0.92 -6.76
N THR A 75 -0.80 -1.03 -6.05
CA THR A 75 -0.61 -2.04 -5.01
C THR A 75 -1.58 -1.83 -3.85
N GLY A 76 -1.95 -2.89 -3.16
CA GLY A 76 -2.84 -2.86 -2.01
C GLY A 76 -4.22 -2.26 -2.33
N ASP A 77 -4.60 -1.27 -1.54
CA ASP A 77 -5.75 -0.40 -1.78
C ASP A 77 -5.28 0.96 -2.32
N PRO A 78 -5.88 1.50 -3.38
CA PRO A 78 -5.45 2.77 -3.98
C PRO A 78 -5.54 3.97 -3.03
N CYS A 79 -6.49 3.93 -2.09
CA CYS A 79 -6.74 5.02 -1.15
C CYS A 79 -5.82 4.98 0.09
N ILE A 80 -5.03 3.91 0.26
CA ILE A 80 -4.08 3.76 1.37
C ILE A 80 -2.66 3.89 0.83
N TYR A 81 -2.09 5.08 0.93
CA TYR A 81 -0.74 5.43 0.44
C TYR A 81 -0.51 5.19 -1.06
N GLY A 82 -1.59 5.16 -1.85
CA GLY A 82 -1.53 4.94 -3.31
C GLY A 82 -1.20 6.20 -4.13
N ALA A 83 -1.07 7.37 -3.51
CA ALA A 83 -0.80 8.67 -4.18
C ALA A 83 -1.76 8.95 -5.36
N ILE A 84 -3.05 8.65 -5.19
CA ILE A 84 -4.04 8.82 -6.26
C ILE A 84 -4.71 10.18 -6.27
N GLN A 85 -4.59 10.97 -5.17
CA GLN A 85 -5.30 12.26 -5.07
C GLN A 85 -4.89 13.23 -6.19
N GLU A 86 -3.62 13.31 -6.50
CA GLU A 86 -3.13 14.17 -7.58
C GLU A 86 -3.63 13.71 -8.95
N GLN A 87 -3.71 12.40 -9.17
CA GLN A 87 -4.28 11.85 -10.40
C GLN A 87 -5.77 12.18 -10.52
N MET A 88 -6.53 12.01 -9.45
CA MET A 88 -7.96 12.41 -9.44
C MET A 88 -8.16 13.91 -9.71
N ASN A 89 -7.32 14.75 -9.15
CA ASN A 89 -7.37 16.19 -9.42
C ASN A 89 -7.16 16.50 -10.92
N TYR A 90 -6.25 15.78 -11.59
CA TYR A 90 -6.08 15.91 -13.04
C TYR A 90 -7.31 15.41 -13.79
N PHE A 91 -7.89 14.27 -13.39
CA PHE A 91 -9.08 13.75 -14.06
C PHE A 91 -10.26 14.73 -13.94
N ASP A 92 -10.48 15.29 -12.74
CA ASP A 92 -11.51 16.29 -12.49
C ASP A 92 -11.28 17.56 -13.33
N GLN A 93 -10.05 18.05 -13.39
CA GLN A 93 -9.68 19.23 -14.18
C GLN A 93 -9.99 19.09 -15.67
N TYR A 94 -9.84 17.87 -16.21
CA TYR A 94 -10.04 17.58 -17.62
C TYR A 94 -11.38 16.89 -17.93
N GLY A 95 -12.28 16.80 -16.94
CA GLY A 95 -13.62 16.22 -17.10
C GLY A 95 -13.60 14.74 -17.46
N MET A 96 -12.60 14.00 -16.99
CA MET A 96 -12.48 12.56 -17.23
C MET A 96 -13.28 11.79 -16.19
N ASP A 97 -14.14 10.89 -16.62
CA ASP A 97 -14.85 9.98 -15.74
C ASP A 97 -13.90 8.89 -15.18
N TYR A 98 -14.02 8.63 -13.90
CA TYR A 98 -13.25 7.58 -13.24
C TYR A 98 -13.99 7.00 -12.03
N HIS A 99 -13.57 5.83 -11.59
CA HIS A 99 -14.00 5.25 -10.33
C HIS A 99 -12.85 4.48 -9.67
N ILE A 100 -12.95 4.26 -8.37
CA ILE A 100 -11.98 3.52 -7.58
C ILE A 100 -12.55 2.17 -7.20
N THR A 101 -11.84 1.10 -7.52
CA THR A 101 -12.13 -0.25 -7.02
C THR A 101 -11.25 -0.52 -5.82
N PRO A 102 -11.80 -0.75 -4.62
CA PRO A 102 -11.03 -1.08 -3.43
C PRO A 102 -10.17 -2.32 -3.61
N GLY A 103 -9.12 -2.41 -2.81
CA GLY A 103 -8.26 -3.58 -2.74
C GLY A 103 -7.89 -3.93 -1.29
N ILE A 104 -7.27 -5.09 -1.08
CA ILE A 104 -6.77 -5.52 0.21
C ILE A 104 -5.42 -4.84 0.46
N SER A 105 -5.35 -3.99 1.48
CA SER A 105 -4.10 -3.35 1.89
C SER A 105 -3.19 -4.32 2.66
N SER A 106 -1.89 -4.03 2.68
CA SER A 106 -0.89 -4.85 3.38
C SER A 106 -1.14 -4.99 4.89
N PHE A 107 -1.80 -4.03 5.55
CA PHE A 107 -2.10 -4.18 6.99
C PHE A 107 -3.14 -5.28 7.25
N GLN A 108 -4.09 -5.48 6.34
CA GLN A 108 -5.05 -6.58 6.43
C GLN A 108 -4.37 -7.92 6.17
N ALA A 109 -3.46 -7.97 5.19
CA ALA A 109 -2.64 -9.15 4.95
C ALA A 109 -1.73 -9.46 6.16
N ALA A 110 -1.18 -8.42 6.82
CA ALA A 110 -0.41 -8.59 8.05
C ALA A 110 -1.23 -9.21 9.17
N ALA A 111 -2.45 -8.73 9.40
CA ALA A 111 -3.34 -9.31 10.41
C ALA A 111 -3.59 -10.80 10.17
N ALA A 112 -3.87 -11.18 8.93
CA ALA A 112 -4.07 -12.56 8.53
C ALA A 112 -2.81 -13.41 8.72
N ALA A 113 -1.66 -12.96 8.22
CA ALA A 113 -0.40 -13.68 8.31
C ALA A 113 0.14 -13.81 9.74
N LEU A 114 -0.20 -12.85 10.60
CA LEU A 114 0.14 -12.87 12.02
C LEU A 114 -0.84 -13.69 12.87
N TYR A 115 -1.97 -14.13 12.29
CA TYR A 115 -3.09 -14.73 13.03
C TYR A 115 -3.53 -13.83 14.18
N SER A 116 -3.62 -12.52 13.93
CA SER A 116 -3.90 -11.50 14.93
C SER A 116 -5.08 -10.65 14.52
N GLN A 117 -6.08 -10.58 15.38
CA GLN A 117 -7.13 -9.57 15.26
C GLN A 117 -6.60 -8.25 15.80
N PHE A 118 -6.58 -7.21 14.99
CA PHE A 118 -6.07 -5.89 15.39
C PHE A 118 -7.04 -5.07 16.22
N THR A 119 -8.29 -5.49 16.28
CA THR A 119 -9.35 -4.90 17.13
C THR A 119 -9.83 -5.96 18.11
N ILE A 120 -9.38 -5.89 19.37
CA ILE A 120 -9.70 -6.88 20.40
C ILE A 120 -10.61 -6.22 21.44
N PRO A 121 -11.86 -6.72 21.66
CA PRO A 121 -12.74 -6.20 22.69
C PRO A 121 -12.03 -6.12 24.05
N GLU A 122 -12.33 -5.07 24.81
CA GLU A 122 -11.78 -4.80 26.15
C GLU A 122 -10.27 -4.54 26.21
N LYS A 123 -9.52 -4.70 25.10
CA LYS A 123 -8.09 -4.45 25.03
C LYS A 123 -7.77 -3.26 24.14
N VAL A 124 -7.99 -3.39 22.83
CA VAL A 124 -7.71 -2.36 21.84
C VAL A 124 -8.72 -2.45 20.70
N GLN A 125 -9.41 -1.36 20.41
CA GLN A 125 -10.43 -1.33 19.36
C GLN A 125 -10.11 -0.31 18.26
N THR A 126 -8.95 0.34 18.36
CA THR A 126 -8.51 1.35 17.39
C THR A 126 -7.29 0.85 16.65
N ILE A 127 -7.30 1.02 15.32
CA ILE A 127 -6.15 0.80 14.45
C ILE A 127 -5.71 2.15 13.92
N ILE A 128 -4.44 2.50 14.09
CA ILE A 128 -3.84 3.67 13.49
C ILE A 128 -3.01 3.22 12.30
N LEU A 129 -3.37 3.70 11.11
CA LEU A 129 -2.57 3.57 9.90
C LEU A 129 -1.76 4.83 9.74
N THR A 130 -0.44 4.72 9.78
CA THR A 130 0.46 5.87 9.73
C THR A 130 1.79 5.50 9.07
N ARG A 131 2.70 6.47 9.01
CA ARG A 131 4.07 6.30 8.56
C ARG A 131 5.01 7.09 9.47
N GLY A 132 6.26 6.68 9.54
CA GLY A 132 7.30 7.48 10.18
C GLY A 132 7.70 8.66 9.27
N GLU A 133 8.14 9.75 9.88
CA GLU A 133 8.65 10.90 9.16
C GLU A 133 9.94 10.53 8.39
N GLY A 134 9.83 10.56 7.07
CA GLY A 134 10.92 10.25 6.13
C GLY A 134 11.17 11.42 5.17
N ARG A 135 11.27 11.11 3.86
CA ARG A 135 11.46 12.14 2.83
C ARG A 135 10.26 13.06 2.67
N THR A 136 9.05 12.58 2.95
CA THR A 136 7.84 13.38 2.94
C THR A 136 7.60 13.88 4.36
N PRO A 137 7.48 15.21 4.57
CA PRO A 137 7.17 15.76 5.89
C PRO A 137 5.82 15.25 6.39
N GLU A 138 5.77 14.83 7.64
CA GLU A 138 4.54 14.44 8.32
C GLU A 138 4.12 15.54 9.30
N LYS A 139 2.88 15.99 9.19
CA LYS A 139 2.30 16.93 10.16
C LYS A 139 2.00 16.26 11.49
N GLU A 140 1.69 14.98 11.44
CA GLU A 140 1.34 14.18 12.59
C GLU A 140 2.61 13.60 13.23
N GLN A 141 2.80 13.89 14.51
CA GLN A 141 3.95 13.38 15.25
C GLN A 141 3.65 11.99 15.79
N LEU A 142 4.47 11.00 15.41
CA LEU A 142 4.25 9.59 15.74
C LEU A 142 4.11 9.36 17.25
N HIS A 143 4.90 10.05 18.09
CA HIS A 143 4.78 9.92 19.54
C HIS A 143 3.43 10.39 20.08
N LYS A 144 2.77 11.38 19.45
CA LYS A 144 1.42 11.80 19.84
C LYS A 144 0.37 10.76 19.50
N LEU A 145 0.49 10.12 18.35
CA LEU A 145 -0.37 9.00 17.97
C LEU A 145 -0.16 7.82 18.93
N ALA A 146 1.08 7.58 19.35
CA ALA A 146 1.44 6.51 20.27
C ALA A 146 0.83 6.68 21.68
N GLN A 147 0.42 7.88 22.09
CA GLN A 147 -0.27 8.11 23.38
C GLN A 147 -1.56 7.31 23.52
N SER A 148 -2.24 7.01 22.42
CA SER A 148 -3.47 6.22 22.42
C SER A 148 -3.26 4.75 22.77
N GLN A 149 -2.02 4.24 22.69
CA GLN A 149 -1.65 2.83 22.85
C GLN A 149 -2.49 1.86 21.99
N SER A 150 -2.95 2.36 20.85
CA SER A 150 -3.73 1.62 19.88
C SER A 150 -2.86 0.61 19.10
N THR A 151 -3.49 -0.33 18.41
CA THR A 151 -2.79 -1.12 17.38
C THR A 151 -2.29 -0.17 16.30
N MET A 152 -0.99 -0.21 15.98
CA MET A 152 -0.39 0.71 15.02
C MET A 152 0.23 -0.04 13.86
N CYS A 153 -0.18 0.32 12.64
CA CYS A 153 0.37 -0.19 11.38
C CYS A 153 1.19 0.93 10.73
N ILE A 154 2.51 0.77 10.69
CA ILE A 154 3.42 1.80 10.24
C ILE A 154 3.97 1.42 8.86
N PHE A 155 3.59 2.20 7.85
CA PHE A 155 3.94 1.99 6.45
C PHE A 155 5.22 2.74 6.06
N LEU A 156 5.93 2.25 5.05
CA LEU A 156 7.00 2.97 4.33
C LEU A 156 8.10 3.54 5.25
N SER A 157 8.39 2.90 6.40
CA SER A 157 9.21 3.47 7.47
C SER A 157 10.44 2.64 7.83
N ALA A 158 10.78 1.60 7.06
CA ALA A 158 11.95 0.77 7.34
C ALA A 158 13.25 1.59 7.35
N GLY A 159 13.39 2.56 6.44
CA GLY A 159 14.56 3.43 6.37
C GLY A 159 14.72 4.44 7.52
N VAL A 160 13.70 4.59 8.37
CA VAL A 160 13.69 5.51 9.53
C VAL A 160 13.31 4.78 10.82
N VAL A 161 13.50 3.47 10.85
CA VAL A 161 13.03 2.60 11.93
C VAL A 161 13.58 2.96 13.31
N GLU A 162 14.80 3.50 13.42
CA GLU A 162 15.38 3.94 14.69
C GLU A 162 14.56 5.07 15.30
N LYS A 163 14.23 6.09 14.49
CA LYS A 163 13.38 7.21 14.91
C LYS A 163 11.98 6.71 15.28
N VAL A 164 11.43 5.78 14.50
CA VAL A 164 10.13 5.15 14.79
C VAL A 164 10.17 4.45 16.15
N GLN A 165 11.19 3.63 16.42
CA GLN A 165 11.32 2.95 17.70
C GLN A 165 11.45 3.94 18.87
N GLU A 166 12.25 4.99 18.72
CA GLU A 166 12.42 6.03 19.74
C GLU A 166 11.09 6.70 20.09
N GLU A 167 10.34 7.14 19.07
CA GLU A 167 9.07 7.84 19.29
C GLU A 167 7.99 6.95 19.90
N LEU A 168 7.91 5.69 19.47
CA LEU A 168 6.97 4.73 20.04
C LEU A 168 7.32 4.39 21.49
N SER A 169 8.59 4.29 21.82
CA SER A 169 9.09 3.95 23.18
C SER A 169 8.74 5.00 24.23
N ARG A 170 8.27 6.18 23.84
CA ARG A 170 7.78 7.21 24.77
C ARG A 170 6.46 6.83 25.43
N HIS A 171 5.66 5.94 24.81
CA HIS A 171 4.31 5.61 25.26
C HIS A 171 4.01 4.11 25.31
N TYR A 172 4.66 3.30 24.50
CA TYR A 172 4.54 1.84 24.55
C TYR A 172 5.63 1.22 25.42
N ALA A 173 5.29 0.17 26.14
CA ALA A 173 6.26 -0.59 26.93
C ALA A 173 7.34 -1.21 26.02
N PRO A 174 8.60 -1.32 26.47
CA PRO A 174 9.68 -1.97 25.70
C PRO A 174 9.34 -3.41 25.26
N THR A 175 8.49 -4.08 26.02
CA THR A 175 8.03 -5.46 25.79
C THR A 175 6.82 -5.54 24.84
N THR A 176 6.31 -4.41 24.35
CA THR A 176 5.19 -4.41 23.40
C THR A 176 5.51 -5.27 22.19
N PRO A 177 4.64 -6.25 21.83
CA PRO A 177 4.87 -7.09 20.66
C PRO A 177 4.90 -6.27 19.37
N VAL A 178 5.88 -6.56 18.51
CA VAL A 178 6.02 -5.98 17.19
C VAL A 178 6.24 -7.05 16.13
N ALA A 179 5.86 -6.75 14.90
CA ALA A 179 6.20 -7.56 13.74
C ALA A 179 6.67 -6.65 12.59
N ALA A 180 7.83 -6.97 12.02
CA ALA A 180 8.28 -6.40 10.75
C ALA A 180 7.87 -7.38 9.63
N CYS A 181 7.06 -6.88 8.69
CA CYS A 181 6.51 -7.67 7.61
C CYS A 181 7.08 -7.19 6.27
N TYR A 182 7.61 -8.10 5.50
CA TYR A 182 8.18 -7.84 4.18
C TYR A 182 7.45 -8.64 3.12
N LYS A 183 6.99 -7.99 2.08
CA LYS A 183 6.34 -8.59 0.90
C LYS A 183 5.26 -9.64 1.26
N LEU A 184 4.34 -9.24 2.13
CA LEU A 184 3.23 -10.10 2.54
C LEU A 184 2.47 -10.66 1.33
N THR A 185 2.18 -11.96 1.39
CA THR A 185 1.51 -12.75 0.35
C THR A 185 2.34 -13.01 -0.94
N TRP A 186 3.55 -12.46 -1.04
CA TRP A 186 4.48 -12.81 -2.11
C TRP A 186 5.23 -14.12 -1.79
N LYS A 187 5.84 -14.74 -2.81
CA LYS A 187 6.64 -15.98 -2.64
C LYS A 187 7.85 -15.80 -1.72
N ASP A 188 8.37 -14.59 -1.63
CA ASP A 188 9.49 -14.20 -0.78
C ASP A 188 9.04 -13.44 0.48
N GLU A 189 7.80 -13.68 0.93
CA GLU A 189 7.28 -13.17 2.19
C GLU A 189 8.18 -13.48 3.36
N ARG A 190 8.38 -12.47 4.24
CA ARG A 190 9.12 -12.64 5.50
C ARG A 190 8.43 -11.89 6.61
N ILE A 191 8.38 -12.52 7.78
CA ILE A 191 7.79 -11.96 9.00
C ILE A 191 8.74 -12.16 10.16
N TYR A 192 9.13 -11.07 10.77
CA TYR A 192 10.03 -11.07 11.93
C TYR A 192 9.28 -10.53 13.14
N ARG A 193 9.08 -11.37 14.15
CA ARG A 193 8.39 -11.01 15.39
C ARG A 193 9.40 -10.69 16.49
N GLY A 194 9.05 -9.77 17.38
CA GLY A 194 9.86 -9.40 18.52
C GLY A 194 9.18 -8.43 19.46
N GLN A 195 9.98 -7.67 20.19
CA GLN A 195 9.53 -6.65 21.11
C GLN A 195 9.94 -5.27 20.60
N LEU A 196 9.23 -4.23 21.03
CA LEU A 196 9.50 -2.85 20.59
C LEU A 196 10.95 -2.43 20.81
N LYS A 197 11.57 -2.81 21.93
CA LYS A 197 13.00 -2.51 22.22
C LYS A 197 13.96 -3.03 21.15
N ASP A 198 13.58 -4.07 20.41
CA ASP A 198 14.41 -4.73 19.40
C ASP A 198 14.01 -4.37 17.95
N LEU A 199 13.00 -3.52 17.75
CA LEU A 199 12.41 -3.24 16.42
C LEU A 199 13.45 -2.77 15.41
N ALA A 200 14.29 -1.80 15.75
CA ALA A 200 15.30 -1.26 14.84
C ALA A 200 16.33 -2.32 14.46
N LYS A 201 16.76 -3.16 15.40
CA LYS A 201 17.66 -4.28 15.16
C LYS A 201 17.04 -5.28 14.21
N ILE A 202 15.79 -5.71 14.48
CA ILE A 202 15.04 -6.66 13.66
C ILE A 202 14.95 -6.19 12.21
N VAL A 203 14.60 -4.92 12.00
CA VAL A 203 14.45 -4.38 10.64
C VAL A 203 15.80 -4.26 9.94
N LYS A 204 16.85 -3.77 10.60
CA LYS A 204 18.17 -3.57 9.98
C LYS A 204 18.89 -4.87 9.60
N GLU A 205 18.75 -5.91 10.42
CA GLU A 205 19.37 -7.21 10.14
C GLU A 205 18.69 -7.98 9.00
N ASN A 206 17.47 -7.58 8.63
CA ASN A 206 16.63 -8.33 7.70
C ASN A 206 16.12 -7.49 6.49
N HIS A 207 16.68 -6.32 6.32
CA HIS A 207 16.30 -5.39 5.22
C HIS A 207 17.10 -5.65 3.95
#